data_f1bd2f54c45013e4711028be394dd476
#
_entry.id   f1bd2f54c45013e4711028be394dd476
#
_cell.length_a   1.000
_cell.length_b   1.000
_cell.length_c   1.000
_cell.angle_alpha   90.00
_cell.angle_beta   90.00
_cell.angle_gamma   90.00
#
_symmetry.space_group_name_H-M   'P 1'
#
loop_
_entity.id
_entity.type
_entity.pdbx_description
1 polymer ?
#
loop_
_entity_poly.entity_id
_entity_poly.type
_entity_poly.pdbx_seq_one_letter_code
_entity_poly.pdbx_strand_id
1 'polypeptide(L)'
;CRIHEIPDCVKYITAMPRMQLYMDYSAKIYGIYLRYVSKEDIHVYSVDECFIDVTNYLQLYHLTAKEMAETGITATAGVGTNLYLAKIAMDIVAKHVDDHIGILNEFSYREQLWDHKPLSDFWRIGSRTEKKLAGYGIHTMGDIAMASLRSEDWLYKMFGIDAELLIDHAWGYETCRMSDIKNYHSEEHSLSNGQVLMRNYSFDEALVIVREMTDNLVLEKGLVTSSLTLWIAYDHRYEHEASKGTVKLERESNSSKKIIDAVEDLYRRIADRYTGIRRIEVCANRVAPESYVQYSLFDDPKQTDKERHLQEAVLNVKQRYGKNAIMRGSNLLECSTYRERNEQIGGHRA
;
A
#
# COMPACT_ATOMS: atom_id res chain seq x y z
N CYS A 1 -9.66 -14.74 -7.85
CA CYS A 1 -10.77 -15.47 -7.18
C CYS A 1 -10.64 -15.25 -5.68
N ARG A 2 -11.70 -14.80 -5.02
CA ARG A 2 -11.74 -14.64 -3.56
C ARG A 2 -12.33 -15.91 -2.95
N ILE A 3 -11.97 -16.24 -1.70
CA ILE A 3 -12.44 -17.46 -1.02
C ILE A 3 -13.97 -17.60 -1.07
N HIS A 4 -14.70 -16.51 -0.92
CA HIS A 4 -16.18 -16.52 -0.96
C HIS A 4 -16.77 -16.67 -2.38
N GLU A 5 -15.95 -16.61 -3.41
CA GLU A 5 -16.34 -16.85 -4.81
C GLU A 5 -16.14 -18.31 -5.22
N ILE A 6 -15.49 -19.11 -4.36
CA ILE A 6 -15.29 -20.55 -4.61
C ILE A 6 -16.60 -21.28 -4.30
N PRO A 7 -17.15 -22.03 -5.26
CA PRO A 7 -18.37 -22.82 -5.02
C PRO A 7 -18.17 -23.84 -3.88
N ASP A 8 -19.18 -24.03 -3.05
CA ASP A 8 -19.15 -24.94 -1.89
C ASP A 8 -18.85 -26.41 -2.27
N CYS A 9 -19.09 -26.79 -3.52
CA CYS A 9 -18.78 -28.14 -4.04
C CYS A 9 -17.28 -28.37 -4.29
N VAL A 10 -16.46 -27.32 -4.30
CA VAL A 10 -15.01 -27.42 -4.53
C VAL A 10 -14.29 -27.68 -3.22
N LYS A 11 -13.62 -28.83 -3.10
CA LYS A 11 -12.73 -29.11 -1.96
C LYS A 11 -11.37 -28.47 -2.21
N TYR A 12 -10.92 -27.62 -1.31
CA TYR A 12 -9.62 -26.96 -1.38
C TYR A 12 -8.93 -26.97 -0.01
N ILE A 13 -7.61 -26.82 -0.03
CA ILE A 13 -6.79 -26.69 1.17
C ILE A 13 -6.34 -25.22 1.24
N THR A 14 -6.63 -24.57 2.36
CA THR A 14 -6.14 -23.23 2.62
C THR A 14 -4.73 -23.30 3.19
N ALA A 15 -3.76 -22.75 2.47
CA ALA A 15 -2.40 -22.57 2.96
C ALA A 15 -2.25 -21.16 3.49
N MET A 16 -1.63 -21.00 4.66
CA MET A 16 -1.31 -19.70 5.23
C MET A 16 -0.12 -19.09 4.47
N PRO A 17 -0.18 -17.79 4.12
CA PRO A 17 0.94 -17.11 3.50
C PRO A 17 2.14 -17.05 4.45
N ARG A 18 3.36 -17.18 3.90
CA ARG A 18 4.64 -17.13 4.63
C ARG A 18 5.44 -15.95 4.11
N MET A 19 5.11 -14.75 4.57
CA MET A 19 5.66 -13.50 4.02
C MET A 19 7.18 -13.41 4.13
N GLN A 20 7.77 -13.86 5.26
CA GLN A 20 9.22 -13.88 5.40
C GLN A 20 9.90 -14.74 4.32
N LEU A 21 9.35 -15.93 4.04
CA LEU A 21 9.87 -16.78 2.99
C LEU A 21 9.81 -16.11 1.61
N TYR A 22 8.71 -15.40 1.32
CA TYR A 22 8.56 -14.68 0.04
C TYR A 22 9.59 -13.54 -0.07
N MET A 23 9.84 -12.81 1.01
CA MET A 23 10.87 -11.77 1.05
C MET A 23 12.29 -12.36 0.87
N ASP A 24 12.56 -13.51 1.47
CA ASP A 24 13.87 -14.19 1.32
C ASP A 24 14.09 -14.63 -0.13
N TYR A 25 13.07 -15.15 -0.79
CA TYR A 25 13.15 -15.49 -2.22
C TYR A 25 13.27 -14.24 -3.11
N SER A 26 12.52 -13.19 -2.83
CA SER A 26 12.64 -11.90 -3.50
C SER A 26 14.07 -11.35 -3.41
N ALA A 27 14.66 -11.39 -2.21
CA ALA A 27 16.04 -10.96 -2.01
C ALA A 27 17.06 -11.81 -2.79
N LYS A 28 16.83 -13.13 -2.90
CA LYS A 28 17.67 -14.02 -3.73
C LYS A 28 17.58 -13.65 -5.21
N ILE A 29 16.36 -13.44 -5.72
CA ILE A 29 16.12 -13.05 -7.12
C ILE A 29 16.78 -11.69 -7.40
N TYR A 30 16.60 -10.72 -6.50
CA TYR A 30 17.28 -9.43 -6.59
C TYR A 30 18.81 -9.57 -6.64
N GLY A 31 19.37 -10.47 -5.81
CA GLY A 31 20.80 -10.81 -5.83
C GLY A 31 21.28 -11.40 -7.17
N ILE A 32 20.41 -12.14 -7.89
CA ILE A 32 20.70 -12.62 -9.24
C ILE A 32 20.77 -11.45 -10.22
N TYR A 33 19.79 -10.53 -10.18
CA TYR A 33 19.79 -9.36 -11.05
C TYR A 33 21.04 -8.49 -10.88
N LEU A 34 21.52 -8.33 -9.65
CA LEU A 34 22.76 -7.57 -9.36
C LEU A 34 24.04 -8.16 -9.98
N ARG A 35 24.03 -9.40 -10.48
CA ARG A 35 25.16 -9.97 -11.23
C ARG A 35 25.24 -9.42 -12.65
N TYR A 36 24.11 -8.91 -13.18
CA TYR A 36 23.98 -8.50 -14.58
C TYR A 36 23.80 -6.99 -14.74
N VAL A 37 23.12 -6.34 -13.79
CA VAL A 37 22.79 -4.92 -13.85
C VAL A 37 23.15 -4.20 -12.57
N SER A 38 23.44 -2.92 -12.69
CA SER A 38 23.74 -2.06 -11.54
C SER A 38 22.51 -1.88 -10.63
N LYS A 39 22.74 -1.76 -9.33
CA LYS A 39 21.70 -1.39 -8.37
C LYS A 39 20.95 -0.11 -8.76
N GLU A 40 21.67 0.82 -9.40
CA GLU A 40 21.08 2.11 -9.83
C GLU A 40 20.03 1.94 -10.92
N ASP A 41 20.11 0.87 -11.70
CA ASP A 41 19.21 0.57 -12.82
C ASP A 41 18.07 -0.38 -12.43
N ILE A 42 17.96 -0.77 -11.13
CA ILE A 42 16.89 -1.61 -10.62
C ILE A 42 16.00 -0.81 -9.67
N HIS A 43 14.68 -0.86 -9.88
CA HIS A 43 13.66 -0.39 -8.94
C HIS A 43 12.76 -1.54 -8.50
N VAL A 44 12.83 -1.91 -7.21
CA VAL A 44 11.95 -2.92 -6.62
C VAL A 44 10.56 -2.28 -6.44
N TYR A 45 9.61 -2.74 -7.24
CA TYR A 45 8.23 -2.24 -7.25
C TYR A 45 7.37 -2.93 -6.19
N SER A 46 7.54 -4.25 -6.05
CA SER A 46 6.85 -5.06 -5.03
C SER A 46 7.73 -6.23 -4.56
N VAL A 47 7.21 -7.12 -3.73
CA VAL A 47 7.91 -8.32 -3.26
C VAL A 47 8.26 -9.30 -4.40
N ASP A 48 7.53 -9.23 -5.51
CA ASP A 48 7.58 -10.14 -6.65
C ASP A 48 7.84 -9.46 -8.00
N GLU A 49 7.94 -8.13 -8.01
CA GLU A 49 8.12 -7.35 -9.23
C GLU A 49 9.23 -6.30 -9.10
N CYS A 50 10.00 -6.12 -10.16
CA CYS A 50 10.94 -5.01 -10.29
C CYS A 50 10.99 -4.48 -11.72
N PHE A 51 11.33 -3.20 -11.84
CA PHE A 51 11.73 -2.59 -13.11
C PHE A 51 13.25 -2.60 -13.21
N ILE A 52 13.76 -2.87 -14.42
CA ILE A 52 15.18 -2.86 -14.71
C ILE A 52 15.40 -2.02 -15.98
N ASP A 53 16.22 -0.98 -15.89
CA ASP A 53 16.67 -0.23 -17.07
C ASP A 53 17.83 -0.98 -17.71
N VAL A 54 17.55 -1.59 -18.87
CA VAL A 54 18.54 -2.38 -19.62
C VAL A 54 19.15 -1.60 -20.79
N THR A 55 18.85 -0.33 -20.94
CA THR A 55 19.28 0.50 -22.09
C THR A 55 20.80 0.41 -22.33
N ASN A 56 21.60 0.47 -21.26
CA ASN A 56 23.07 0.41 -21.33
C ASN A 56 23.61 -1.01 -21.50
N TYR A 57 22.81 -2.05 -21.23
CA TYR A 57 23.25 -3.44 -21.17
C TYR A 57 22.91 -4.24 -22.42
N LEU A 58 21.88 -3.86 -23.17
CA LEU A 58 21.48 -4.51 -24.42
C LEU A 58 22.61 -4.52 -25.46
N GLN A 59 23.48 -3.51 -25.44
CA GLN A 59 24.64 -3.40 -26.34
C GLN A 59 25.85 -4.21 -25.85
N LEU A 60 25.93 -4.52 -24.56
CA LEU A 60 27.12 -5.08 -23.93
C LEU A 60 27.06 -6.61 -23.71
N TYR A 61 25.90 -7.20 -23.44
CA TYR A 61 25.83 -8.54 -22.88
C TYR A 61 24.89 -9.54 -23.56
N HIS A 62 24.10 -9.18 -24.54
CA HIS A 62 23.11 -10.07 -25.17
C HIS A 62 22.30 -10.89 -24.14
N LEU A 63 21.81 -10.24 -23.08
CA LEU A 63 21.11 -10.91 -21.99
C LEU A 63 19.89 -11.66 -22.53
N THR A 64 19.81 -12.97 -22.26
CA THR A 64 18.66 -13.79 -22.58
C THR A 64 17.91 -14.16 -21.30
N ALA A 65 16.60 -14.24 -21.37
CA ALA A 65 15.73 -14.62 -20.23
C ALA A 65 16.02 -16.03 -19.68
N LYS A 66 16.74 -16.88 -20.41
CA LYS A 66 17.10 -18.24 -19.98
C LYS A 66 18.07 -18.29 -18.80
N GLU A 67 18.86 -17.25 -18.58
CA GLU A 67 19.86 -17.20 -17.51
C GLU A 67 19.24 -16.88 -16.13
N MET A 68 17.95 -16.51 -16.08
CA MET A 68 17.24 -16.19 -14.84
C MET A 68 16.58 -17.40 -14.13
N ALA A 69 16.69 -18.60 -14.67
CA ALA A 69 16.00 -19.80 -14.15
C ALA A 69 16.66 -20.48 -12.93
N GLU A 70 17.61 -19.84 -12.24
CA GLU A 70 18.35 -20.44 -11.11
C GLU A 70 17.47 -20.74 -9.88
N THR A 71 16.30 -20.13 -9.76
CA THR A 71 15.43 -20.28 -8.58
C THR A 71 14.36 -21.36 -8.75
N GLY A 72 14.11 -21.85 -9.96
CA GLY A 72 13.00 -22.72 -10.29
C GLY A 72 11.63 -22.04 -10.25
N ILE A 73 11.59 -20.71 -10.11
CA ILE A 73 10.37 -19.89 -10.12
C ILE A 73 10.17 -19.39 -11.54
N THR A 74 8.99 -19.68 -12.10
CA THR A 74 8.59 -19.14 -13.40
C THR A 74 8.24 -17.66 -13.25
N ALA A 75 8.83 -16.81 -14.08
CA ALA A 75 8.56 -15.38 -14.12
C ALA A 75 8.04 -14.97 -15.50
N THR A 76 7.23 -13.92 -15.54
CA THR A 76 6.87 -13.21 -16.76
C THR A 76 7.76 -11.97 -16.89
N ALA A 77 8.16 -11.62 -18.10
CA ALA A 77 8.94 -10.42 -18.39
C ALA A 77 8.23 -9.53 -19.42
N GLY A 78 8.19 -8.25 -19.14
CA GLY A 78 7.72 -7.24 -20.08
C GLY A 78 8.86 -6.34 -20.52
N VAL A 79 9.07 -6.21 -21.81
CA VAL A 79 10.04 -5.30 -22.43
C VAL A 79 9.29 -4.16 -23.09
N GLY A 80 9.63 -2.95 -22.73
CA GLY A 80 8.98 -1.73 -23.26
C GLY A 80 9.96 -0.59 -23.45
N THR A 81 9.64 0.34 -24.30
CA THR A 81 10.40 1.57 -24.54
C THR A 81 10.30 2.56 -23.38
N ASN A 82 9.36 2.35 -22.47
CA ASN A 82 9.16 3.11 -21.23
C ASN A 82 8.59 2.22 -20.12
N LEU A 83 8.51 2.74 -18.89
CA LEU A 83 8.05 1.99 -17.72
C LEU A 83 6.60 1.48 -17.86
N TYR A 84 5.72 2.29 -18.44
CA TYR A 84 4.33 1.91 -18.67
C TYR A 84 4.22 0.74 -19.62
N LEU A 85 4.86 0.83 -20.80
CA LEU A 85 4.81 -0.22 -21.81
C LEU A 85 5.47 -1.51 -21.34
N ALA A 86 6.56 -1.43 -20.56
CA ALA A 86 7.16 -2.61 -19.94
C ALA A 86 6.19 -3.31 -18.97
N LYS A 87 5.48 -2.52 -18.15
CA LYS A 87 4.48 -3.08 -17.22
C LYS A 87 3.30 -3.70 -17.96
N ILE A 88 2.75 -3.04 -18.97
CA ILE A 88 1.63 -3.56 -19.77
C ILE A 88 2.05 -4.80 -20.59
N ALA A 89 3.26 -4.81 -21.14
CA ALA A 89 3.80 -5.99 -21.82
C ALA A 89 3.85 -7.21 -20.88
N MET A 90 4.26 -7.02 -19.62
CA MET A 90 4.29 -8.08 -18.62
C MET A 90 2.88 -8.52 -18.21
N ASP A 91 1.98 -7.57 -17.92
CA ASP A 91 0.66 -7.88 -17.34
C ASP A 91 -0.31 -8.47 -18.35
N ILE A 92 -0.25 -8.03 -19.62
CA ILE A 92 -1.22 -8.42 -20.64
C ILE A 92 -0.59 -9.36 -21.67
N VAL A 93 0.55 -8.99 -22.29
CA VAL A 93 1.11 -9.75 -23.41
C VAL A 93 1.84 -11.01 -22.97
N ALA A 94 2.74 -10.90 -21.98
CA ALA A 94 3.60 -12.01 -21.55
C ALA A 94 2.84 -13.22 -20.99
N LYS A 95 1.62 -13.02 -20.48
CA LYS A 95 0.76 -14.09 -19.97
C LYS A 95 0.15 -14.96 -21.04
N HIS A 96 0.18 -14.52 -22.31
CA HIS A 96 -0.47 -15.18 -23.45
C HIS A 96 0.53 -15.69 -24.49
N VAL A 97 1.82 -15.66 -24.18
CA VAL A 97 2.89 -16.18 -25.05
C VAL A 97 3.67 -17.30 -24.35
N ASP A 98 4.15 -18.28 -25.13
CA ASP A 98 4.75 -19.51 -24.59
C ASP A 98 6.07 -19.28 -23.85
N ASP A 99 6.83 -18.26 -24.25
CA ASP A 99 8.11 -17.89 -23.62
C ASP A 99 7.95 -16.93 -22.43
N HIS A 100 6.72 -16.51 -22.13
CA HIS A 100 6.39 -15.58 -21.06
C HIS A 100 7.09 -14.22 -21.15
N ILE A 101 7.46 -13.77 -22.39
CA ILE A 101 8.09 -12.49 -22.63
C ILE A 101 7.20 -11.64 -23.54
N GLY A 102 6.66 -10.55 -23.01
CA GLY A 102 5.92 -9.56 -23.79
C GLY A 102 6.83 -8.42 -24.24
N ILE A 103 6.68 -7.97 -25.47
CA ILE A 103 7.46 -6.84 -26.02
C ILE A 103 6.52 -5.82 -26.63
N LEU A 104 6.61 -4.57 -26.16
CA LEU A 104 5.80 -3.47 -26.65
C LEU A 104 6.66 -2.22 -26.89
N ASN A 105 6.36 -1.55 -27.99
CA ASN A 105 6.68 -0.14 -28.22
C ASN A 105 5.37 0.62 -28.46
N GLU A 106 5.41 1.93 -28.63
CA GLU A 106 4.23 2.79 -28.77
C GLU A 106 3.38 2.39 -30.00
N PHE A 107 4.00 1.92 -31.07
CA PHE A 107 3.29 1.48 -32.27
C PHE A 107 2.58 0.14 -32.03
N SER A 108 3.33 -0.88 -31.60
CA SER A 108 2.76 -2.22 -31.34
C SER A 108 1.72 -2.21 -30.22
N TYR A 109 1.88 -1.33 -29.23
CA TYR A 109 0.88 -1.11 -28.18
C TYR A 109 -0.46 -0.65 -28.77
N ARG A 110 -0.45 0.35 -29.64
CA ARG A 110 -1.67 0.86 -30.28
C ARG A 110 -2.30 -0.18 -31.18
N GLU A 111 -1.49 -0.90 -31.94
CA GLU A 111 -1.97 -1.93 -32.88
C GLU A 111 -2.60 -3.12 -32.13
N GLN A 112 -2.03 -3.56 -31.00
CA GLN A 112 -2.43 -4.80 -30.34
C GLN A 112 -3.42 -4.57 -29.19
N LEU A 113 -3.32 -3.43 -28.48
CA LEU A 113 -3.99 -3.25 -27.19
C LEU A 113 -4.97 -2.07 -27.13
N TRP A 114 -5.08 -1.23 -28.17
CA TRP A 114 -6.03 -0.14 -28.12
C TRP A 114 -7.48 -0.58 -27.98
N ASP A 115 -7.83 -1.76 -28.50
CA ASP A 115 -9.17 -2.34 -28.41
C ASP A 115 -9.32 -3.37 -27.27
N HIS A 116 -8.26 -3.60 -26.49
CA HIS A 116 -8.27 -4.56 -25.38
C HIS A 116 -9.27 -4.15 -24.28
N LYS A 117 -9.93 -5.15 -23.70
CA LYS A 117 -10.90 -5.05 -22.61
C LYS A 117 -10.66 -6.17 -21.62
N PRO A 118 -10.91 -5.89 -20.31
CA PRO A 118 -11.43 -4.65 -19.72
C PRO A 118 -10.34 -3.59 -19.53
N LEU A 119 -10.73 -2.32 -19.36
CA LEU A 119 -9.80 -1.23 -19.04
C LEU A 119 -9.05 -1.44 -17.73
N SER A 120 -9.62 -2.16 -16.78
CA SER A 120 -9.01 -2.47 -15.48
C SER A 120 -7.80 -3.41 -15.57
N ASP A 121 -7.51 -4.01 -16.72
CA ASP A 121 -6.27 -4.76 -16.94
C ASP A 121 -5.06 -3.84 -17.14
N PHE A 122 -5.30 -2.58 -17.49
CA PHE A 122 -4.24 -1.61 -17.69
C PHE A 122 -3.78 -1.01 -16.35
N TRP A 123 -2.47 -0.94 -16.17
CA TRP A 123 -1.86 -0.38 -14.98
C TRP A 123 -2.41 1.01 -14.66
N ARG A 124 -2.73 1.26 -13.39
CA ARG A 124 -3.33 2.48 -12.81
C ARG A 124 -4.81 2.72 -13.17
N ILE A 125 -5.47 1.84 -13.92
CA ILE A 125 -6.90 1.91 -14.14
C ILE A 125 -7.60 0.89 -13.22
N GLY A 126 -8.24 1.38 -12.16
CA GLY A 126 -9.05 0.55 -11.27
C GLY A 126 -10.51 0.47 -11.73
N SER A 127 -11.26 -0.47 -11.14
CA SER A 127 -12.67 -0.70 -11.46
C SER A 127 -13.57 0.54 -11.33
N ARG A 128 -13.22 1.48 -10.45
CA ARG A 128 -13.98 2.76 -10.31
C ARG A 128 -13.75 3.68 -11.50
N THR A 129 -12.51 3.80 -11.96
CA THR A 129 -12.15 4.59 -13.15
C THR A 129 -12.79 3.99 -14.38
N GLU A 130 -12.69 2.66 -14.55
CA GLU A 130 -13.35 1.93 -15.64
C GLU A 130 -14.87 2.16 -15.68
N LYS A 131 -15.56 1.98 -14.54
CA LYS A 131 -17.01 2.24 -14.44
C LYS A 131 -17.37 3.68 -14.76
N LYS A 132 -16.56 4.65 -14.33
CA LYS A 132 -16.77 6.06 -14.61
C LYS A 132 -16.66 6.35 -16.10
N LEU A 133 -15.63 5.81 -16.78
CA LEU A 133 -15.41 5.93 -18.21
C LEU A 133 -16.52 5.24 -19.03
N ALA A 134 -16.92 4.04 -18.61
CA ALA A 134 -18.00 3.28 -19.26
C ALA A 134 -19.33 4.04 -19.27
N GLY A 135 -19.63 4.84 -18.21
CA GLY A 135 -20.80 5.71 -18.15
C GLY A 135 -20.85 6.78 -19.27
N TYR A 136 -19.73 7.02 -19.93
CA TYR A 136 -19.60 7.95 -21.06
C TYR A 136 -19.33 7.24 -22.40
N GLY A 137 -19.46 5.91 -22.44
CA GLY A 137 -19.23 5.10 -23.64
C GLY A 137 -17.77 4.86 -23.98
N ILE A 138 -16.85 5.09 -23.02
CA ILE A 138 -15.41 4.84 -23.16
C ILE A 138 -15.09 3.50 -22.52
N HIS A 139 -14.60 2.56 -23.34
CA HIS A 139 -14.38 1.17 -22.94
C HIS A 139 -12.97 0.65 -23.22
N THR A 140 -12.16 1.41 -23.96
CA THR A 140 -10.84 1.00 -24.44
C THR A 140 -9.83 2.14 -24.30
N MET A 141 -8.52 1.81 -24.35
CA MET A 141 -7.47 2.82 -24.38
C MET A 141 -7.53 3.68 -25.65
N GLY A 142 -7.93 3.08 -26.79
CA GLY A 142 -8.19 3.80 -28.02
C GLY A 142 -9.32 4.82 -27.87
N ASP A 143 -10.39 4.49 -27.15
CA ASP A 143 -11.47 5.45 -26.88
C ASP A 143 -10.98 6.64 -26.05
N ILE A 144 -10.12 6.41 -25.05
CA ILE A 144 -9.52 7.48 -24.23
C ILE A 144 -8.64 8.38 -25.12
N ALA A 145 -7.77 7.78 -25.94
CA ALA A 145 -6.92 8.51 -26.86
C ALA A 145 -7.73 9.36 -27.84
N MET A 146 -8.82 8.82 -28.40
CA MET A 146 -9.71 9.58 -29.28
C MET A 146 -10.50 10.66 -28.55
N ALA A 147 -10.87 10.43 -27.29
CA ALA A 147 -11.54 11.43 -26.46
C ALA A 147 -10.60 12.61 -26.16
N SER A 148 -9.30 12.37 -25.92
CA SER A 148 -8.33 13.42 -25.67
C SER A 148 -8.18 14.38 -26.87
N LEU A 149 -8.23 13.87 -28.10
CA LEU A 149 -8.20 14.69 -29.32
C LEU A 149 -9.45 15.55 -29.50
N ARG A 150 -10.59 15.09 -28.98
CA ARG A 150 -11.86 15.81 -29.14
C ARG A 150 -12.06 16.87 -28.05
N SER A 151 -11.73 16.56 -26.83
CA SER A 151 -11.91 17.44 -25.67
C SER A 151 -11.10 16.96 -24.48
N GLU A 152 -9.85 17.36 -24.42
CA GLU A 152 -8.94 17.10 -23.29
C GLU A 152 -9.48 17.70 -21.99
N ASP A 153 -10.00 18.93 -22.05
CA ASP A 153 -10.61 19.63 -20.90
C ASP A 153 -11.70 18.80 -20.18
N TRP A 154 -12.42 17.99 -20.94
CA TRP A 154 -13.45 17.14 -20.37
C TRP A 154 -12.85 16.02 -19.51
N LEU A 155 -11.74 15.40 -19.93
CA LEU A 155 -11.01 14.42 -19.13
C LEU A 155 -10.42 15.07 -17.87
N TYR A 156 -9.86 16.27 -17.98
CA TYR A 156 -9.38 17.03 -16.81
C TYR A 156 -10.51 17.39 -15.83
N LYS A 157 -11.70 17.73 -16.29
CA LYS A 157 -12.87 17.94 -15.41
C LYS A 157 -13.28 16.68 -14.65
N MET A 158 -13.08 15.50 -15.27
CA MET A 158 -13.43 14.22 -14.63
C MET A 158 -12.36 13.72 -13.66
N PHE A 159 -11.09 13.82 -14.01
CA PHE A 159 -10.02 13.15 -13.31
C PHE A 159 -9.00 14.11 -12.67
N GLY A 160 -9.17 15.42 -12.89
CA GLY A 160 -8.18 16.41 -12.43
C GLY A 160 -6.84 16.19 -13.11
N ILE A 161 -5.75 16.36 -12.37
CA ILE A 161 -4.38 16.18 -12.87
C ILE A 161 -4.09 14.73 -13.29
N ASP A 162 -4.81 13.75 -12.76
CA ASP A 162 -4.65 12.34 -13.15
C ASP A 162 -5.06 12.09 -14.61
N ALA A 163 -5.80 13.03 -15.23
CA ALA A 163 -6.16 12.96 -16.65
C ALA A 163 -4.93 12.98 -17.56
N GLU A 164 -3.90 13.76 -17.22
CA GLU A 164 -2.67 13.85 -18.00
C GLU A 164 -2.01 12.47 -18.13
N LEU A 165 -1.79 11.80 -17.00
CA LEU A 165 -1.23 10.46 -17.01
C LEU A 165 -2.12 9.44 -17.73
N LEU A 166 -3.46 9.56 -17.58
CA LEU A 166 -4.41 8.68 -18.27
C LEU A 166 -4.34 8.85 -19.79
N ILE A 167 -4.20 10.08 -20.27
CA ILE A 167 -4.06 10.41 -21.70
C ILE A 167 -2.72 9.90 -22.22
N ASP A 168 -1.62 10.20 -21.54
CA ASP A 168 -0.29 9.74 -21.93
C ASP A 168 -0.24 8.21 -22.06
N HIS A 169 -0.74 7.51 -21.07
CA HIS A 169 -0.84 6.05 -21.09
C HIS A 169 -1.73 5.53 -22.22
N ALA A 170 -2.83 6.22 -22.56
CA ALA A 170 -3.66 5.84 -23.69
C ALA A 170 -2.91 5.95 -25.04
N TRP A 171 -1.97 6.87 -25.14
CA TRP A 171 -1.08 7.00 -26.30
C TRP A 171 0.16 6.11 -26.23
N GLY A 172 0.42 5.44 -25.10
CA GLY A 172 1.60 4.62 -24.86
C GLY A 172 2.82 5.41 -24.41
N TYR A 173 2.63 6.62 -23.90
CA TYR A 173 3.70 7.46 -23.38
C TYR A 173 3.84 7.33 -21.86
N GLU A 174 5.07 7.45 -21.37
CA GLU A 174 5.41 7.59 -19.97
C GLU A 174 6.68 8.40 -19.87
N THR A 175 6.60 9.51 -19.18
CA THR A 175 7.73 10.44 -19.02
C THR A 175 8.61 10.13 -17.81
N CYS A 176 8.07 9.39 -16.84
CA CYS A 176 8.79 8.99 -15.63
C CYS A 176 9.95 8.05 -15.95
N ARG A 177 11.12 8.37 -15.46
CA ARG A 177 12.34 7.57 -15.61
C ARG A 177 12.76 6.96 -14.26
N MET A 178 13.66 6.00 -14.31
CA MET A 178 14.24 5.38 -13.13
C MET A 178 14.88 6.42 -12.17
N SER A 179 15.55 7.43 -12.72
CA SER A 179 16.13 8.54 -11.96
C SER A 179 15.08 9.36 -11.21
N ASP A 180 13.90 9.58 -11.81
CA ASP A 180 12.83 10.37 -11.20
C ASP A 180 12.24 9.62 -10.02
N ILE A 181 12.01 8.31 -10.16
CA ILE A 181 11.56 7.44 -9.06
C ILE A 181 12.55 7.46 -7.90
N LYS A 182 13.84 7.34 -8.17
CA LYS A 182 14.89 7.29 -7.14
C LYS A 182 15.11 8.61 -6.42
N ASN A 183 14.90 9.72 -7.11
CA ASN A 183 15.05 11.06 -6.56
C ASN A 183 13.75 11.62 -5.95
N TYR A 184 12.63 10.91 -6.10
CA TYR A 184 11.35 11.35 -5.55
C TYR A 184 11.34 11.27 -4.03
N HIS A 185 11.02 12.38 -3.41
CA HIS A 185 10.77 12.50 -1.98
C HIS A 185 9.35 13.02 -1.78
N SER A 186 8.52 12.26 -1.08
CA SER A 186 7.15 12.71 -0.79
C SER A 186 7.17 13.93 0.13
N GLU A 187 6.43 14.97 -0.25
CA GLU A 187 6.22 16.16 0.59
C GLU A 187 5.12 15.95 1.64
N GLU A 188 4.20 15.00 1.37
CA GLU A 188 3.15 14.65 2.33
C GLU A 188 3.60 13.51 3.24
N HIS A 189 3.49 13.75 4.52
CA HIS A 189 3.85 12.78 5.53
C HIS A 189 2.62 12.34 6.31
N SER A 190 2.21 11.10 6.08
CA SER A 190 1.21 10.43 6.90
C SER A 190 1.69 9.01 7.25
N LEU A 191 1.32 8.53 8.42
CA LEU A 191 1.54 7.15 8.85
C LEU A 191 0.20 6.51 9.12
N SER A 192 -0.10 5.43 8.42
CA SER A 192 -1.33 4.65 8.65
C SER A 192 -1.01 3.25 9.16
N ASN A 193 -1.90 2.76 10.00
CA ASN A 193 -1.92 1.39 10.48
C ASN A 193 -3.34 0.86 10.32
N GLY A 194 -3.51 -0.22 9.55
CA GLY A 194 -4.81 -0.80 9.24
C GLY A 194 -4.84 -2.30 9.51
N GLN A 195 -5.98 -2.79 9.99
CA GLN A 195 -6.19 -4.21 10.24
C GLN A 195 -7.57 -4.66 9.81
N VAL A 196 -7.63 -5.76 9.06
CA VAL A 196 -8.85 -6.54 8.83
C VAL A 196 -8.98 -7.54 9.97
N LEU A 197 -10.15 -7.54 10.63
CA LEU A 197 -10.43 -8.42 11.75
C LEU A 197 -11.00 -9.75 11.24
N MET A 198 -10.55 -10.87 11.83
CA MET A 198 -10.91 -12.21 11.36
C MET A 198 -12.38 -12.58 11.66
N ARG A 199 -13.00 -11.91 12.62
CA ARG A 199 -14.41 -12.05 12.99
C ARG A 199 -15.06 -10.69 13.19
N ASN A 200 -16.34 -10.66 13.44
CA ASN A 200 -17.03 -9.47 13.89
C ASN A 200 -16.60 -9.13 15.32
N TYR A 201 -16.19 -7.91 15.54
CA TYR A 201 -15.86 -7.36 16.84
C TYR A 201 -17.01 -6.46 17.32
N SER A 202 -17.36 -6.57 18.59
CA SER A 202 -18.26 -5.63 19.23
C SER A 202 -17.60 -4.25 19.40
N PHE A 203 -18.41 -3.26 19.74
CA PHE A 203 -17.91 -1.90 20.00
C PHE A 203 -16.78 -1.88 21.05
N ASP A 204 -16.93 -2.60 22.17
CA ASP A 204 -15.93 -2.61 23.25
C ASP A 204 -14.67 -3.40 22.88
N GLU A 205 -14.81 -4.53 22.19
CA GLU A 205 -13.66 -5.30 21.69
C GLU A 205 -12.86 -4.49 20.66
N ALA A 206 -13.54 -3.82 19.72
CA ALA A 206 -12.89 -3.01 18.70
C ALA A 206 -12.16 -1.79 19.29
N LEU A 207 -12.64 -1.24 20.41
CA LEU A 207 -11.95 -0.17 21.12
C LEU A 207 -10.56 -0.63 21.64
N VAL A 208 -10.42 -1.89 22.06
CA VAL A 208 -9.10 -2.46 22.43
C VAL A 208 -8.16 -2.44 21.23
N ILE A 209 -8.66 -2.84 20.06
CA ILE A 209 -7.87 -2.84 18.82
C ILE A 209 -7.47 -1.43 18.40
N VAL A 210 -8.38 -0.46 18.51
CA VAL A 210 -8.07 0.96 18.23
C VAL A 210 -6.91 1.45 19.10
N ARG A 211 -6.91 1.14 20.40
CA ARG A 211 -5.81 1.47 21.32
C ARG A 211 -4.49 0.83 20.89
N GLU A 212 -4.54 -0.45 20.56
CA GLU A 212 -3.36 -1.22 20.14
C GLU A 212 -2.74 -0.67 18.86
N MET A 213 -3.59 -0.29 17.89
CA MET A 213 -3.13 0.24 16.61
C MET A 213 -2.61 1.67 16.72
N THR A 214 -3.07 2.41 17.73
CA THR A 214 -2.67 3.79 17.96
C THR A 214 -1.39 3.88 18.81
N ASP A 215 -1.11 2.88 19.66
CA ASP A 215 0.04 2.89 20.55
C ASP A 215 1.36 2.95 19.76
N ASN A 216 2.15 3.96 20.08
CA ASN A 216 3.45 4.23 19.45
C ASN A 216 3.42 4.49 17.92
N LEU A 217 2.26 4.79 17.33
CA LEU A 217 2.08 4.95 15.89
C LEU A 217 3.13 5.91 15.27
N VAL A 218 3.44 7.03 15.90
CA VAL A 218 4.42 8.00 15.42
C VAL A 218 5.74 7.96 16.18
N LEU A 219 5.71 7.59 17.45
CA LEU A 219 6.88 7.60 18.33
C LEU A 219 7.98 6.62 17.85
N GLU A 220 7.60 5.44 17.39
CA GLU A 220 8.55 4.44 16.86
C GLU A 220 9.38 4.96 15.66
N LYS A 221 8.90 5.99 14.98
CA LYS A 221 9.58 6.64 13.86
C LYS A 221 10.29 7.94 14.24
N GLY A 222 10.24 8.35 15.52
CA GLY A 222 10.77 9.66 15.97
C GLY A 222 10.01 10.85 15.38
N LEU A 223 8.72 10.67 15.10
CA LEU A 223 7.86 11.68 14.47
C LEU A 223 6.83 12.22 15.46
N VAL A 224 6.29 13.40 15.15
CA VAL A 224 5.11 14.00 15.80
C VAL A 224 3.96 14.11 14.80
N THR A 225 2.74 14.21 15.27
CA THR A 225 1.55 14.44 14.45
C THR A 225 0.68 15.55 15.01
N SER A 226 -0.02 16.29 14.13
CA SER A 226 -0.98 17.33 14.51
C SER A 226 -2.45 16.90 14.35
N SER A 227 -2.73 15.77 13.68
CA SER A 227 -4.09 15.27 13.52
C SER A 227 -4.13 13.78 13.23
N LEU A 228 -5.25 13.16 13.60
CA LEU A 228 -5.46 11.73 13.47
C LEU A 228 -6.78 11.47 12.75
N THR A 229 -6.78 10.50 11.84
CA THR A 229 -7.98 10.04 11.14
C THR A 229 -8.24 8.60 11.55
N LEU A 230 -9.48 8.30 11.86
CA LEU A 230 -9.96 6.95 12.13
C LEU A 230 -10.98 6.57 11.07
N TRP A 231 -10.82 5.37 10.51
CA TRP A 231 -11.75 4.75 9.57
C TRP A 231 -12.14 3.37 10.08
N ILE A 232 -13.46 3.08 10.05
CA ILE A 232 -14.04 1.86 10.58
C ILE A 232 -14.98 1.28 9.53
N ALA A 233 -14.78 0.02 9.15
CA ALA A 233 -15.71 -0.70 8.30
C ALA A 233 -16.36 -1.84 9.06
N TYR A 234 -17.62 -2.07 8.71
CA TYR A 234 -18.50 -3.02 9.34
C TYR A 234 -18.63 -4.29 8.51
N ASP A 235 -19.32 -5.26 9.05
CA ASP A 235 -19.63 -6.50 8.34
C ASP A 235 -20.50 -6.19 7.10
N HIS A 236 -20.02 -6.63 5.94
CA HIS A 236 -20.67 -6.40 4.64
C HIS A 236 -22.09 -6.99 4.51
N ARG A 237 -22.47 -7.89 5.42
CA ARG A 237 -23.83 -8.45 5.49
C ARG A 237 -24.87 -7.43 5.96
N TYR A 238 -24.41 -6.37 6.63
CA TYR A 238 -25.21 -5.23 6.98
C TYR A 238 -24.86 -4.10 6.02
N GLU A 239 -25.80 -3.58 5.27
CA GLU A 239 -25.60 -2.44 4.35
C GLU A 239 -25.28 -1.16 5.13
N HIS A 240 -24.21 -1.19 5.91
CA HIS A 240 -23.76 -0.10 6.75
C HIS A 240 -22.52 0.56 6.12
N GLU A 241 -22.62 1.86 5.88
CA GLU A 241 -21.47 2.63 5.38
C GLU A 241 -20.34 2.69 6.41
N ALA A 242 -19.10 2.75 5.91
CA ALA A 242 -17.94 2.90 6.78
C ALA A 242 -17.96 4.24 7.50
N SER A 243 -17.66 4.23 8.79
CA SER A 243 -17.52 5.44 9.59
C SER A 243 -16.11 6.02 9.41
N LYS A 244 -16.03 7.33 9.19
CA LYS A 244 -14.76 8.05 9.08
C LYS A 244 -14.83 9.37 9.85
N GLY A 245 -13.75 9.68 10.56
CA GLY A 245 -13.63 10.95 11.26
C GLY A 245 -12.18 11.37 11.41
N THR A 246 -11.97 12.66 11.64
CA THR A 246 -10.65 13.23 11.90
C THR A 246 -10.71 14.09 13.15
N VAL A 247 -9.68 13.99 13.99
CA VAL A 247 -9.48 14.83 15.16
C VAL A 247 -8.14 15.56 15.03
N LYS A 248 -8.15 16.86 15.34
CA LYS A 248 -6.93 17.65 15.47
C LYS A 248 -6.47 17.62 16.91
N LEU A 249 -5.18 17.47 17.10
CA LEU A 249 -4.55 17.68 18.40
C LEU A 249 -4.38 19.19 18.64
N GLU A 250 -4.45 19.62 19.88
CA GLU A 250 -4.20 21.02 20.24
C GLU A 250 -2.79 21.48 19.83
N ARG A 251 -1.85 20.52 19.86
CA ARG A 251 -0.45 20.68 19.45
C ARG A 251 0.08 19.41 18.82
N GLU A 252 1.14 19.53 18.06
CA GLU A 252 1.91 18.38 17.59
C GLU A 252 2.41 17.55 18.76
N SER A 253 2.26 16.24 18.69
CA SER A 253 2.61 15.34 19.77
C SER A 253 2.99 13.95 19.26
N ASN A 254 3.87 13.29 20.01
CA ASN A 254 4.16 11.87 19.94
C ASN A 254 3.79 11.13 21.24
N SER A 255 3.16 11.81 22.19
CA SER A 255 2.69 11.18 23.40
C SER A 255 1.62 10.14 23.12
N SER A 256 1.94 8.85 23.35
CA SER A 256 1.00 7.74 23.16
C SER A 256 -0.31 7.98 23.93
N LYS A 257 -0.24 8.54 25.12
CA LYS A 257 -1.43 8.83 25.94
C LYS A 257 -2.33 9.85 25.26
N LYS A 258 -1.79 11.03 24.88
CA LYS A 258 -2.57 12.10 24.23
C LYS A 258 -3.18 11.63 22.91
N ILE A 259 -2.42 10.84 22.14
CA ILE A 259 -2.86 10.31 20.85
C ILE A 259 -3.96 9.25 21.03
N ILE A 260 -3.80 8.32 21.98
CA ILE A 260 -4.80 7.29 22.30
C ILE A 260 -6.09 7.95 22.78
N ASP A 261 -6.01 8.88 23.75
CA ASP A 261 -7.17 9.56 24.30
C ASP A 261 -7.97 10.27 23.19
N ALA A 262 -7.29 10.98 22.28
CA ALA A 262 -7.92 11.67 21.16
C ALA A 262 -8.60 10.71 20.16
N VAL A 263 -7.96 9.57 19.85
CA VAL A 263 -8.54 8.56 18.94
C VAL A 263 -9.69 7.81 19.59
N GLU A 264 -9.63 7.53 20.91
CA GLU A 264 -10.73 6.92 21.65
C GLU A 264 -11.97 7.80 21.66
N ASP A 265 -11.79 9.10 21.94
CA ASP A 265 -12.89 10.06 21.92
C ASP A 265 -13.52 10.17 20.51
N LEU A 266 -12.66 10.14 19.47
CA LEU A 266 -13.12 10.10 18.09
C LEU A 266 -13.91 8.81 17.82
N TYR A 267 -13.36 7.66 18.21
CA TYR A 267 -14.00 6.35 18.07
C TYR A 267 -15.40 6.34 18.70
N ARG A 268 -15.53 6.80 19.95
CA ARG A 268 -16.80 6.84 20.68
C ARG A 268 -17.86 7.73 20.01
N ARG A 269 -17.42 8.72 19.24
CA ARG A 269 -18.33 9.64 18.50
C ARG A 269 -18.79 9.10 17.17
N ILE A 270 -17.94 8.33 16.45
CA ILE A 270 -18.23 7.95 15.07
C ILE A 270 -18.60 6.48 14.89
N ALA A 271 -18.17 5.60 15.81
CA ALA A 271 -18.41 4.16 15.65
C ALA A 271 -19.87 3.79 15.97
N ASP A 272 -20.45 2.95 15.11
CA ASP A 272 -21.73 2.32 15.41
C ASP A 272 -21.55 1.28 16.53
N ARG A 273 -22.47 1.31 17.50
CA ARG A 273 -22.43 0.44 18.68
C ARG A 273 -23.04 -0.94 18.45
N TYR A 274 -23.83 -1.10 17.40
CA TYR A 274 -24.69 -2.26 17.18
C TYR A 274 -24.23 -3.15 16.03
N THR A 275 -23.46 -2.59 15.10
CA THR A 275 -22.98 -3.33 13.93
C THR A 275 -21.59 -3.90 14.16
N GLY A 276 -21.39 -5.16 13.80
CA GLY A 276 -20.11 -5.84 13.96
C GLY A 276 -19.00 -5.18 13.13
N ILE A 277 -17.89 -4.85 13.78
CA ILE A 277 -16.75 -4.16 13.17
C ILE A 277 -15.81 -5.20 12.56
N ARG A 278 -15.37 -4.95 11.31
CA ARG A 278 -14.53 -5.85 10.49
C ARG A 278 -13.21 -5.26 10.06
N ARG A 279 -13.06 -3.94 10.05
CA ARG A 279 -11.81 -3.30 9.71
C ARG A 279 -11.67 -1.99 10.46
N ILE A 280 -10.45 -1.74 10.92
CA ILE A 280 -10.07 -0.49 11.59
C ILE A 280 -8.81 0.02 10.90
N GLU A 281 -8.74 1.32 10.68
CA GLU A 281 -7.55 2.00 10.18
C GLU A 281 -7.37 3.31 10.93
N VAL A 282 -6.18 3.50 11.47
CA VAL A 282 -5.74 4.73 12.16
C VAL A 282 -4.65 5.37 11.33
N CYS A 283 -4.80 6.65 11.03
CA CYS A 283 -3.82 7.42 10.28
C CYS A 283 -3.40 8.65 11.08
N ALA A 284 -2.09 8.80 11.29
CA ALA A 284 -1.48 10.04 11.76
C ALA A 284 -1.18 10.91 10.53
N ASN A 285 -1.80 12.10 10.47
CA ASN A 285 -1.63 13.03 9.37
C ASN A 285 -0.62 14.12 9.74
N ARG A 286 -0.02 14.73 8.72
CA ARG A 286 0.94 15.82 8.90
C ARG A 286 2.04 15.45 9.88
N VAL A 287 2.64 14.29 9.67
CA VAL A 287 3.75 13.83 10.50
C VAL A 287 5.02 14.58 10.10
N ALA A 288 5.80 14.98 11.11
CA ALA A 288 7.08 15.66 10.94
C ALA A 288 8.10 15.12 11.94
N PRO A 289 9.41 15.23 11.66
CA PRO A 289 10.43 14.96 12.67
C PRO A 289 10.23 15.86 13.90
N GLU A 290 10.39 15.29 15.08
CA GLU A 290 10.36 16.08 16.31
C GLU A 290 11.59 17.01 16.36
N SER A 291 11.38 18.30 16.16
CA SER A 291 12.44 19.30 16.15
C SER A 291 12.63 19.98 17.48
N TYR A 292 11.59 20.05 18.31
CA TYR A 292 11.61 20.65 19.64
C TYR A 292 10.49 20.08 20.52
N VAL A 293 10.69 20.11 21.82
CA VAL A 293 9.66 19.77 22.81
C VAL A 293 8.96 21.04 23.26
N GLN A 294 7.67 21.13 22.96
CA GLN A 294 6.86 22.27 23.40
C GLN A 294 6.02 21.91 24.62
N TYR A 295 6.32 22.55 25.74
CA TYR A 295 5.50 22.44 26.95
C TYR A 295 4.31 23.40 26.90
N SER A 296 3.18 22.97 27.46
CA SER A 296 2.04 23.86 27.74
C SER A 296 2.24 24.56 29.09
N LEU A 297 1.70 25.77 29.22
CA LEU A 297 1.62 26.42 30.52
C LEU A 297 0.76 25.64 31.54
N PHE A 298 -0.08 24.75 31.05
CA PHE A 298 -0.99 23.93 31.86
C PHE A 298 -0.47 22.49 32.10
N ASP A 299 0.59 22.09 31.41
CA ASP A 299 1.23 20.79 31.60
C ASP A 299 2.27 20.89 32.72
N ASP A 300 2.34 19.89 33.60
CA ASP A 300 3.48 19.73 34.50
C ASP A 300 4.69 19.20 33.70
N PRO A 301 5.75 20.00 33.51
CA PRO A 301 6.93 19.58 32.74
C PRO A 301 7.56 18.28 33.28
N LYS A 302 7.60 18.12 34.61
CA LYS A 302 8.16 16.91 35.22
C LYS A 302 7.37 15.66 34.92
N GLN A 303 6.04 15.77 34.88
CA GLN A 303 5.17 14.65 34.50
C GLN A 303 5.32 14.31 33.02
N THR A 304 5.39 15.32 32.16
CA THR A 304 5.61 15.14 30.71
C THR A 304 6.95 14.47 30.43
N ASP A 305 8.03 14.91 31.07
CA ASP A 305 9.35 14.30 30.92
C ASP A 305 9.37 12.85 31.43
N LYS A 306 8.71 12.57 32.55
CA LYS A 306 8.60 11.21 33.08
C LYS A 306 7.86 10.28 32.12
N GLU A 307 6.75 10.73 31.53
CA GLU A 307 6.00 9.97 30.53
C GLU A 307 6.85 9.70 29.29
N ARG A 308 7.60 10.70 28.82
CA ARG A 308 8.51 10.57 27.68
C ARG A 308 9.60 9.54 27.95
N HIS A 309 10.31 9.66 29.06
CA HIS A 309 11.36 8.70 29.42
C HIS A 309 10.80 7.26 29.55
N LEU A 310 9.58 7.11 30.09
CA LEU A 310 8.92 5.82 30.16
C LEU A 310 8.64 5.26 28.75
N GLN A 311 8.12 6.07 27.85
CA GLN A 311 7.85 5.66 26.46
C GLN A 311 9.14 5.25 25.72
N GLU A 312 10.21 6.03 25.87
CA GLU A 312 11.53 5.73 25.30
C GLU A 312 12.10 4.42 25.86
N ALA A 313 11.99 4.20 27.19
CA ALA A 313 12.42 2.95 27.82
C ALA A 313 11.65 1.74 27.28
N VAL A 314 10.32 1.85 27.12
CA VAL A 314 9.49 0.81 26.52
C VAL A 314 9.91 0.52 25.08
N LEU A 315 10.17 1.54 24.27
CA LEU A 315 10.63 1.36 22.89
C LEU A 315 12.00 0.67 22.84
N ASN A 316 12.94 1.07 23.68
CA ASN A 316 14.26 0.44 23.78
C ASN A 316 14.16 -1.05 24.13
N VAL A 317 13.26 -1.41 25.05
CA VAL A 317 13.00 -2.82 25.38
C VAL A 317 12.43 -3.56 24.19
N LYS A 318 11.44 -2.98 23.48
CA LYS A 318 10.84 -3.60 22.28
C LYS A 318 11.85 -3.77 21.16
N GLN A 319 12.73 -2.79 20.92
CA GLN A 319 13.78 -2.86 19.91
C GLN A 319 14.82 -3.95 20.21
N ARG A 320 15.21 -4.09 21.49
CA ARG A 320 16.26 -5.03 21.89
C ARG A 320 15.77 -6.46 22.04
N TYR A 321 14.54 -6.67 22.51
CA TYR A 321 14.03 -7.98 22.88
C TYR A 321 12.79 -8.41 22.07
N GLY A 322 12.38 -7.60 21.09
CA GLY A 322 11.22 -7.85 20.24
C GLY A 322 9.96 -7.13 20.70
N LYS A 323 9.04 -6.91 19.77
CA LYS A 323 7.81 -6.11 20.00
C LYS A 323 6.90 -6.68 21.09
N ASN A 324 6.97 -7.98 21.37
CA ASN A 324 6.15 -8.67 22.37
C ASN A 324 6.84 -8.76 23.76
N ALA A 325 8.05 -8.20 23.94
CA ALA A 325 8.79 -8.28 25.18
C ALA A 325 8.14 -7.49 26.34
N ILE A 326 7.43 -6.40 26.01
CA ILE A 326 6.66 -5.60 26.95
C ILE A 326 5.33 -5.18 26.33
N MET A 327 4.24 -5.34 27.05
CA MET A 327 2.89 -5.11 26.57
C MET A 327 2.05 -4.40 27.65
N ARG A 328 0.99 -3.73 27.23
CA ARG A 328 -0.05 -3.22 28.14
C ARG A 328 -0.93 -4.38 28.62
N GLY A 329 -1.52 -4.28 29.82
CA GLY A 329 -2.43 -5.29 30.33
C GLY A 329 -3.63 -5.56 29.39
N SER A 330 -4.12 -4.52 28.69
CA SER A 330 -5.18 -4.67 27.67
C SER A 330 -4.80 -5.59 26.49
N ASN A 331 -3.51 -5.73 26.18
CA ASN A 331 -3.03 -6.62 25.12
C ASN A 331 -3.09 -8.11 25.49
N LEU A 332 -3.48 -8.44 26.72
CA LEU A 332 -3.71 -9.80 27.21
C LEU A 332 -5.18 -10.20 27.18
N LEU A 333 -6.09 -9.29 26.81
CA LEU A 333 -7.50 -9.59 26.63
C LEU A 333 -7.69 -10.56 25.46
N GLU A 334 -8.71 -11.41 25.54
CA GLU A 334 -9.03 -12.42 24.53
C GLU A 334 -9.32 -11.80 23.14
N CYS A 335 -9.89 -10.60 23.12
CA CYS A 335 -10.16 -9.86 21.88
C CYS A 335 -8.92 -9.16 21.30
N SER A 336 -7.80 -9.11 22.03
CA SER A 336 -6.57 -8.47 21.57
C SER A 336 -5.95 -9.20 20.37
N THR A 337 -5.45 -8.43 19.41
CA THR A 337 -4.69 -8.96 18.27
C THR A 337 -3.21 -8.55 18.31
N TYR A 338 -2.80 -7.87 19.40
CA TYR A 338 -1.48 -7.25 19.50
C TYR A 338 -0.32 -8.22 19.26
N ARG A 339 -0.33 -9.38 19.92
CA ARG A 339 0.74 -10.37 19.83
C ARG A 339 0.85 -10.95 18.43
N GLU A 340 -0.28 -11.39 17.85
CA GLU A 340 -0.33 -11.94 16.50
C GLU A 340 0.09 -10.91 15.45
N ARG A 341 -0.38 -9.67 15.59
CA ARG A 341 -0.03 -8.58 14.67
C ARG A 341 1.46 -8.25 14.69
N ASN A 342 2.11 -8.30 15.85
CA ASN A 342 3.55 -8.08 15.95
C ASN A 342 4.40 -9.17 15.28
N GLU A 343 3.82 -10.35 15.04
CA GLU A 343 4.42 -11.46 14.31
C GLU A 343 4.10 -11.44 12.81
N GLN A 344 3.34 -10.43 12.34
CA GLN A 344 2.98 -10.27 10.94
C GLN A 344 3.93 -9.33 10.21
N ILE A 345 4.11 -9.59 8.92
CA ILE A 345 4.81 -8.71 7.97
C ILE A 345 3.79 -8.25 6.93
N GLY A 346 3.55 -6.94 6.84
CA GLY A 346 2.58 -6.38 5.88
C GLY A 346 1.14 -6.91 6.07
N GLY A 347 0.75 -7.30 7.30
CA GLY A 347 -0.55 -7.89 7.59
C GLY A 347 -0.67 -9.39 7.31
N HIS A 348 0.41 -10.04 6.90
CA HIS A 348 0.49 -11.48 6.65
C HIS A 348 1.38 -12.17 7.68
N ARG A 349 1.11 -13.44 7.95
CA ARG A 349 1.93 -14.23 8.86
C ARG A 349 3.38 -14.30 8.36
N ALA A 350 4.34 -14.09 9.28
CA ALA A 350 5.77 -14.17 8.98
C ALA A 350 6.23 -15.60 8.68
#